data_7d14962c2f4ff517b164f8a127e9ee81
#
_entry.id   7d14962c2f4ff517b164f8a127e9ee81
#
_cell.length_a   1.000
_cell.length_b   1.000
_cell.length_c   1.000
_cell.angle_alpha   90.00
_cell.angle_beta   90.00
_cell.angle_gamma   90.00
#
_symmetry.space_group_name_H-M   'P 1'
#
loop_
_entity.id
_entity.type
_entity.pdbx_description
1 polymer ?
#
loop_
_entity_poly.entity_id
_entity_poly.type
_entity_poly.pdbx_seq_one_letter_code
_entity_poly.pdbx_strand_id
1 'polypeptide(L)'
;MSKILGKYIPQASIASVFQLITAHNIHLKIVNERVTRHGDYRKMSNGQHQITVNSNLNNFRFLITLIHEIAHLIAFKKHGNSIKPHGIEWKRTKINRL
;
A
#
# COMPACT_ATOMS: atom_id res chain seq x y z
N MET A 1 -0.06 -3.39 15.24
CA MET A 1 0.08 -2.74 13.92
C MET A 1 0.33 -1.23 14.02
N SER A 2 -0.46 -0.49 14.79
CA SER A 2 -0.25 0.97 14.85
C SER A 2 1.09 1.36 15.45
N LYS A 3 1.62 0.59 16.39
CA LYS A 3 2.96 0.85 16.94
C LYS A 3 4.05 0.68 15.89
N ILE A 4 3.87 -0.31 15.02
CA ILE A 4 4.83 -0.55 13.93
C ILE A 4 4.76 0.59 12.93
N LEU A 5 3.55 1.02 12.56
CA LEU A 5 3.37 2.13 11.63
C LEU A 5 4.02 3.40 12.14
N GLY A 6 3.98 3.65 13.44
CA GLY A 6 4.57 4.84 14.04
C GLY A 6 6.08 4.96 13.82
N LYS A 7 6.75 3.86 13.50
CA LYS A 7 8.17 3.88 13.19
C LYS A 7 8.45 4.31 11.74
N TYR A 8 7.46 4.22 10.86
CA TYR A 8 7.70 4.33 9.41
C TYR A 8 6.93 5.44 8.73
N ILE A 9 5.82 5.91 9.32
CA ILE A 9 5.01 6.97 8.70
C ILE A 9 4.77 8.11 9.67
N PRO A 10 4.41 9.31 9.17
CA PRO A 10 4.09 10.44 10.05
C PRO A 10 2.92 10.08 10.97
N GLN A 11 3.00 10.56 12.21
CA GLN A 11 2.01 10.24 13.23
C GLN A 11 0.60 10.63 12.80
N ALA A 12 0.44 11.74 12.12
CA ALA A 12 -0.88 12.21 11.67
C ALA A 12 -1.55 11.24 10.69
N SER A 13 -0.79 10.37 10.04
CA SER A 13 -1.31 9.43 9.03
C SER A 13 -1.62 8.06 9.60
N ILE A 14 -1.24 7.76 10.84
CA ILE A 14 -1.32 6.40 11.39
C ILE A 14 -2.77 5.91 11.41
N ALA A 15 -3.69 6.70 11.91
CA ALA A 15 -5.09 6.26 12.07
C ALA A 15 -5.72 5.95 10.71
N SER A 16 -5.53 6.83 9.73
CA SER A 16 -6.11 6.64 8.39
C SER A 16 -5.54 5.42 7.69
N VAL A 17 -4.22 5.24 7.77
CA VAL A 17 -3.54 4.09 7.16
C VAL A 17 -3.97 2.80 7.84
N PHE A 18 -4.04 2.79 9.17
CA PHE A 18 -4.48 1.63 9.92
C PHE A 18 -5.91 1.21 9.52
N GLN A 19 -6.81 2.18 9.33
CA GLN A 19 -8.16 1.89 8.86
C GLN A 19 -8.15 1.23 7.48
N LEU A 20 -7.34 1.72 6.56
CA LEU A 20 -7.24 1.13 5.23
C LEU A 20 -6.71 -0.30 5.28
N ILE A 21 -5.69 -0.53 6.10
CA ILE A 21 -5.11 -1.86 6.26
C ILE A 21 -6.15 -2.83 6.80
N THR A 22 -6.90 -2.41 7.82
CA THR A 22 -7.92 -3.25 8.43
C THR A 22 -9.09 -3.49 7.48
N ALA A 23 -9.58 -2.42 6.83
CA ALA A 23 -10.74 -2.51 5.96
C ALA A 23 -10.52 -3.41 4.75
N HIS A 24 -9.29 -3.46 4.24
CA HIS A 24 -8.96 -4.24 3.05
C HIS A 24 -8.24 -5.55 3.37
N ASN A 25 -8.13 -5.90 4.65
CA ASN A 25 -7.47 -7.14 5.08
C ASN A 25 -6.05 -7.24 4.50
N ILE A 26 -5.27 -6.18 4.70
CA ILE A 26 -3.92 -6.09 4.16
C ILE A 26 -2.93 -6.70 5.14
N HIS A 27 -2.04 -7.56 4.63
CA HIS A 27 -0.86 -8.00 5.34
C HIS A 27 0.30 -7.10 4.94
N LEU A 28 0.71 -6.22 5.85
CA LEU A 28 1.85 -5.33 5.59
C LEU A 28 3.14 -6.03 5.98
N LYS A 29 4.02 -6.19 5.00
CA LYS A 29 5.32 -6.79 5.19
C LYS A 29 6.40 -5.73 4.99
N ILE A 30 7.22 -5.51 6.00
CA ILE A 30 8.30 -4.55 5.95
C ILE A 30 9.60 -5.32 5.81
N VAL A 31 10.36 -5.04 4.75
CA VAL A 31 11.55 -5.80 4.40
C VAL A 31 12.77 -4.91 4.36
N ASN A 32 13.93 -5.53 4.41
CA ASN A 32 15.19 -4.82 4.24
C ASN A 32 15.29 -4.26 2.83
N GLU A 33 16.24 -3.34 2.65
CA GLU A 33 16.44 -2.68 1.37
C GLU A 33 16.50 -3.66 0.21
N ARG A 34 15.75 -3.34 -0.86
CA ARG A 34 15.81 -4.05 -2.13
C ARG A 34 16.30 -3.10 -3.21
N VAL A 35 17.04 -3.65 -4.18
CA VAL A 35 17.69 -2.84 -5.20
C VAL A 35 16.72 -2.22 -6.18
N THR A 36 15.65 -2.93 -6.54
CA THR A 36 14.82 -2.57 -7.69
C THR A 36 13.46 -2.00 -7.36
N ARG A 37 13.00 -2.09 -6.10
CA ARG A 37 11.64 -1.64 -5.73
C ARG A 37 11.61 -1.04 -4.35
N HIS A 38 10.78 0.00 -4.18
CA HIS A 38 10.46 0.52 -2.85
C HIS A 38 9.28 -0.21 -2.22
N GLY A 39 8.34 -0.69 -3.04
CA GLY A 39 7.17 -1.39 -2.55
C GLY A 39 6.61 -2.36 -3.58
N ASP A 40 5.64 -3.16 -3.15
CA ASP A 40 5.03 -4.19 -3.98
C ASP A 40 3.66 -4.55 -3.43
N TYR A 41 2.75 -4.93 -4.32
CA TYR A 41 1.43 -5.44 -3.96
C TYR A 41 1.23 -6.81 -4.59
N ARG A 42 0.68 -7.75 -3.81
CA ARG A 42 0.38 -9.10 -4.28
C ARG A 42 -0.91 -9.60 -3.67
N LYS A 43 -1.77 -10.21 -4.48
CA LYS A 43 -2.91 -10.95 -3.96
C LYS A 43 -2.47 -12.37 -3.64
N MET A 44 -2.69 -12.80 -2.40
CA MET A 44 -2.31 -14.13 -1.95
C MET A 44 -3.36 -15.15 -2.36
N SER A 45 -2.96 -16.42 -2.42
CA SER A 45 -3.86 -17.53 -2.80
C SER A 45 -5.01 -17.71 -1.82
N ASN A 46 -4.82 -17.31 -0.55
CA ASN A 46 -5.87 -17.40 0.47
C ASN A 46 -6.85 -16.22 0.42
N GLY A 47 -6.75 -15.36 -0.58
CA GLY A 47 -7.62 -14.19 -0.72
C GLY A 47 -7.13 -12.95 0.00
N GLN A 48 -6.10 -13.07 0.82
CA GLN A 48 -5.52 -11.93 1.52
C GLN A 48 -4.66 -11.09 0.57
N HIS A 49 -4.54 -9.79 0.87
CA HIS A 49 -3.70 -8.89 0.11
C HIS A 49 -2.41 -8.62 0.88
N GLN A 50 -1.28 -8.73 0.21
CA GLN A 50 0.02 -8.45 0.82
C GLN A 50 0.64 -7.22 0.18
N ILE A 51 1.04 -6.26 0.99
CA ILE A 51 1.80 -5.09 0.56
C ILE A 51 3.16 -5.15 1.23
N THR A 52 4.21 -5.05 0.44
CA THR A 52 5.59 -5.07 0.93
C THR A 52 6.21 -3.70 0.72
N VAL A 53 6.87 -3.15 1.74
CA VAL A 53 7.52 -1.85 1.67
C VAL A 53 8.92 -1.95 2.27
N ASN A 54 9.89 -1.28 1.66
CA ASN A 54 11.26 -1.26 2.17
C ASN A 54 11.36 -0.45 3.46
N SER A 55 12.12 -0.96 4.41
CA SER A 55 12.28 -0.34 5.73
C SER A 55 13.21 0.87 5.74
N ASN A 56 14.03 1.02 4.72
CA ASN A 56 15.05 2.08 4.66
C ASN A 56 14.54 3.42 4.13
N LEU A 57 13.26 3.52 3.79
CA LEU A 57 12.68 4.75 3.28
C LEU A 57 12.41 5.71 4.43
N ASN A 58 12.55 7.04 4.15
CA ASN A 58 12.12 8.01 5.16
C ASN A 58 10.59 7.97 5.31
N ASN A 59 10.08 8.63 6.35
CA ASN A 59 8.67 8.51 6.72
C ASN A 59 7.72 8.93 5.60
N PHE A 60 8.03 10.01 4.90
CA PHE A 60 7.16 10.46 3.81
C PHE A 60 7.22 9.52 2.63
N ARG A 61 8.42 9.06 2.27
CA ARG A 61 8.58 8.12 1.17
C ARG A 61 7.89 6.79 1.48
N PHE A 62 8.01 6.31 2.70
CA PHE A 62 7.35 5.10 3.12
C PHE A 62 5.82 5.25 3.00
N LEU A 63 5.28 6.36 3.48
CA LEU A 63 3.85 6.62 3.41
C LEU A 63 3.36 6.68 1.96
N ILE A 64 4.06 7.42 1.11
CA ILE A 64 3.69 7.55 -0.30
C ILE A 64 3.73 6.18 -0.99
N THR A 65 4.76 5.40 -0.73
CA THR A 65 4.90 4.07 -1.31
C THR A 65 3.76 3.16 -0.85
N LEU A 66 3.44 3.17 0.44
CA LEU A 66 2.35 2.37 0.98
C LEU A 66 1.00 2.75 0.36
N ILE A 67 0.72 4.04 0.27
CA ILE A 67 -0.53 4.52 -0.34
C ILE A 67 -0.60 4.14 -1.81
N HIS A 68 0.52 4.21 -2.52
CA HIS A 68 0.60 3.80 -3.91
C HIS A 68 0.20 2.32 -4.07
N GLU A 69 0.71 1.46 -3.20
CA GLU A 69 0.36 0.03 -3.27
C GLU A 69 -1.07 -0.23 -2.85
N ILE A 70 -1.59 0.52 -1.89
CA ILE A 70 -3.01 0.42 -1.51
C ILE A 70 -3.90 0.85 -2.68
N ALA A 71 -3.49 1.86 -3.45
CA ALA A 71 -4.23 2.27 -4.63
C ALA A 71 -4.28 1.16 -5.68
N HIS A 72 -3.19 0.43 -5.88
CA HIS A 72 -3.19 -0.75 -6.76
C HIS A 72 -4.19 -1.80 -6.28
N LEU A 73 -4.21 -2.06 -4.97
CA LEU A 73 -5.14 -3.02 -4.38
C LEU A 73 -6.59 -2.61 -4.62
N ILE A 74 -6.91 -1.35 -4.39
CA ILE A 74 -8.26 -0.84 -4.56
C ILE A 74 -8.68 -0.91 -6.03
N ALA A 75 -7.79 -0.53 -6.94
CA ALA A 75 -8.06 -0.61 -8.36
C ALA A 75 -8.29 -2.06 -8.79
N PHE A 76 -7.48 -2.99 -8.28
CA PHE A 76 -7.65 -4.41 -8.57
C PHE A 76 -9.02 -4.90 -8.09
N LYS A 77 -9.45 -4.51 -6.89
CA LYS A 77 -10.75 -4.91 -6.35
C LYS A 77 -11.90 -4.40 -7.20
N LYS A 78 -11.76 -3.18 -7.73
CA LYS A 78 -12.83 -2.55 -8.54
C LYS A 78 -12.90 -3.12 -9.94
N HIS A 79 -11.77 -3.36 -10.57
CA HIS A 79 -11.70 -3.65 -12.00
C HIS A 79 -11.11 -5.02 -12.32
N GLY A 80 -10.60 -5.72 -11.31
CA GLY A 80 -9.98 -7.03 -11.50
C GLY A 80 -8.69 -6.94 -12.30
N ASN A 81 -8.40 -8.01 -13.03
CA ASN A 81 -7.18 -8.07 -13.84
C ASN A 81 -7.28 -7.33 -15.15
N SER A 82 -8.43 -6.74 -15.44
CA SER A 82 -8.65 -6.08 -16.73
C SER A 82 -7.98 -4.72 -16.85
N ILE A 83 -7.60 -4.09 -15.73
CA ILE A 83 -6.97 -2.78 -15.79
C ILE A 83 -5.45 -2.91 -15.91
N LYS A 84 -4.86 -1.93 -16.59
CA LYS A 84 -3.41 -1.85 -16.72
C LYS A 84 -2.87 -0.98 -15.59
N PRO A 85 -1.71 -1.36 -14.98
CA PRO A 85 -1.05 -0.50 -14.02
C PRO A 85 -0.83 0.89 -14.62
N HIS A 86 -1.10 1.92 -13.84
CA HIS A 86 -0.99 3.32 -14.26
C HIS A 86 -1.97 3.73 -15.36
N GLY A 87 -3.03 2.95 -15.55
CA GLY A 87 -4.12 3.34 -16.45
C GLY A 87 -5.03 4.38 -15.82
N ILE A 88 -6.06 4.81 -16.58
CA ILE A 88 -6.97 5.85 -16.13
C ILE A 88 -7.69 5.44 -14.84
N GLU A 89 -8.15 4.19 -14.75
CA GLU A 89 -8.87 3.70 -13.59
C GLU A 89 -7.98 3.73 -12.34
N TRP A 90 -6.73 3.33 -12.48
CA TRP A 90 -5.78 3.36 -11.38
C TRP A 90 -5.51 4.81 -10.93
N LYS A 91 -5.28 5.70 -11.88
CA LYS A 91 -5.02 7.12 -11.56
C LYS A 91 -6.20 7.76 -10.87
N ARG A 92 -7.41 7.45 -11.32
CA ARG A 92 -8.62 7.97 -10.72
C ARG A 92 -8.78 7.49 -9.28
N THR A 93 -8.51 6.20 -9.03
CA THR A 93 -8.57 5.64 -7.69
C THR A 93 -7.57 6.34 -6.76
N LYS A 94 -6.35 6.56 -7.24
CA LYS A 94 -5.32 7.23 -6.46
C LYS A 94 -5.72 8.65 -6.10
N ILE A 95 -6.25 9.41 -7.07
CA ILE A 95 -6.68 10.79 -6.84
C ILE A 95 -7.79 10.83 -5.80
N ASN A 96 -8.75 9.92 -5.87
CA ASN A 96 -9.88 9.91 -4.94
C ASN A 96 -9.46 9.56 -3.53
N ARG A 97 -8.30 8.94 -3.34
CA ARG A 97 -7.80 8.55 -2.02
C ARG A 97 -6.85 9.56 -1.41
N LEU A 98 -6.24 10.37 -2.22
CA LEU A 98 -5.32 11.40 -1.75
C LEU A 98 -6.04 12.72 -1.51
#